data_91b6e0d36c990bbd7afa637b5bc154df
#
_entry.id   91b6e0d36c990bbd7afa637b5bc154df
#
_cell.length_a   1.000
_cell.length_b   1.000
_cell.length_c   1.000
_cell.angle_alpha   90.00
_cell.angle_beta   90.00
_cell.angle_gamma   90.00
#
_symmetry.space_group_name_H-M   'P 1'
#
loop_
_entity.id
_entity.type
_entity.pdbx_description
1 polymer ?
#
loop_
_entity_poly.entity_id
_entity_poly.type
_entity_poly.pdbx_seq_one_letter_code
_entity_poly.pdbx_strand_id
1 'polypeptide(L)'
;MHKEILVIDDNPDIRLLVSTILEDQNFEVRTAANYDQAVFEINKKLPDLAIVDIKLDRADKDGIDLLKLISKKDKFTPVIMISGHATVQIAVEATRLGAYEFIEKPFSKEKILNYVKRALESSKLKKEKDIIENKLFHSFDLVGKSASIIKIKKIIEKLSTSESRVLISGPTGTGKELVARKIHKNSARAKEPFVIINAALLKEKTYEKELFGEELEDGNISFGALERANKGTL
;
A
#
# COMPACT_ATOMS: atom_id res chain seq x y z
N MET A 1 -11.50 -14.24 13.51
CA MET A 1 -12.39 -13.17 13.02
C MET A 1 -12.76 -13.51 11.60
N HIS A 2 -14.06 -13.67 11.33
CA HIS A 2 -14.54 -13.89 9.96
C HIS A 2 -14.33 -12.61 9.16
N LYS A 3 -13.95 -12.75 7.90
CA LYS A 3 -13.76 -11.63 6.97
C LYS A 3 -15.11 -11.21 6.40
N GLU A 4 -15.37 -9.93 6.41
CA GLU A 4 -16.65 -9.36 5.96
C GLU A 4 -16.53 -8.82 4.53
N ILE A 5 -17.41 -9.28 3.66
CA ILE A 5 -17.44 -8.92 2.25
C ILE A 5 -18.76 -8.21 1.93
N LEU A 6 -18.68 -7.08 1.23
CA LEU A 6 -19.85 -6.37 0.74
C LEU A 6 -20.06 -6.66 -0.75
N VAL A 7 -21.21 -7.23 -1.09
CA VAL A 7 -21.61 -7.55 -2.47
C VAL A 7 -22.63 -6.53 -2.94
N ILE A 8 -22.32 -5.84 -4.03
CA ILE A 8 -23.13 -4.75 -4.60
C ILE A 8 -23.44 -5.09 -6.05
N ASP A 9 -24.69 -5.38 -6.35
CA ASP A 9 -25.19 -5.72 -7.68
C ASP A 9 -26.69 -5.41 -7.72
N ASP A 10 -27.25 -4.86 -8.77
CA ASP A 10 -28.69 -4.58 -8.89
C ASP A 10 -29.50 -5.86 -9.15
N ASN A 11 -28.87 -6.88 -9.73
CA ASN A 11 -29.51 -8.18 -9.99
C ASN A 11 -29.57 -9.04 -8.71
N PRO A 12 -30.77 -9.38 -8.20
CA PRO A 12 -30.92 -10.18 -6.98
C PRO A 12 -30.35 -11.59 -7.10
N ASP A 13 -30.42 -12.21 -8.29
CA ASP A 13 -29.92 -13.57 -8.50
C ASP A 13 -28.38 -13.61 -8.42
N ILE A 14 -27.73 -12.60 -8.97
CA ILE A 14 -26.26 -12.48 -8.88
C ILE A 14 -25.84 -12.22 -7.44
N ARG A 15 -26.52 -11.30 -6.72
CA ARG A 15 -26.25 -11.07 -5.30
C ARG A 15 -26.38 -12.35 -4.49
N LEU A 16 -27.45 -13.09 -4.68
CA LEU A 16 -27.69 -14.35 -3.97
C LEU A 16 -26.62 -15.39 -4.32
N LEU A 17 -26.30 -15.57 -5.60
CA LEU A 17 -25.27 -16.51 -6.06
C LEU A 17 -23.91 -16.19 -5.43
N VAL A 18 -23.47 -14.94 -5.52
CA VAL A 18 -22.17 -14.53 -4.98
C VAL A 18 -22.14 -14.65 -3.46
N SER A 19 -23.22 -14.25 -2.78
CA SER A 19 -23.32 -14.40 -1.32
C SER A 19 -23.21 -15.85 -0.88
N THR A 20 -23.98 -16.74 -1.49
CA THR A 20 -23.95 -18.19 -1.18
C THR A 20 -22.53 -18.77 -1.39
N ILE A 21 -21.87 -18.40 -2.50
CA ILE A 21 -20.49 -18.85 -2.79
C ILE A 21 -19.51 -18.43 -1.68
N LEU A 22 -19.68 -17.22 -1.16
CA LEU A 22 -18.79 -16.65 -0.14
C LEU A 22 -19.11 -17.21 1.26
N GLU A 23 -20.38 -17.33 1.61
CA GLU A 23 -20.86 -17.91 2.88
C GLU A 23 -20.44 -19.36 3.04
N ASP A 24 -20.45 -20.15 1.96
CA ASP A 24 -19.91 -21.53 1.90
C ASP A 24 -18.43 -21.61 2.31
N GLN A 25 -17.70 -20.50 2.22
CA GLN A 25 -16.28 -20.39 2.61
C GLN A 25 -16.08 -19.66 3.95
N ASN A 26 -17.14 -19.55 4.76
CA ASN A 26 -17.18 -18.90 6.06
C ASN A 26 -16.82 -17.40 6.03
N PHE A 27 -17.11 -16.68 4.94
CA PHE A 27 -17.12 -15.24 4.91
C PHE A 27 -18.44 -14.69 5.45
N GLU A 28 -18.40 -13.57 6.16
CA GLU A 28 -19.60 -12.81 6.50
C GLU A 28 -19.96 -11.93 5.29
N VAL A 29 -21.21 -12.01 4.81
CA VAL A 29 -21.61 -11.27 3.62
C VAL A 29 -22.68 -10.24 3.94
N ARG A 30 -22.46 -9.01 3.52
CA ARG A 30 -23.47 -7.96 3.43
C ARG A 30 -23.78 -7.69 1.98
N THR A 31 -25.00 -7.29 1.69
CA THR A 31 -25.44 -7.02 0.32
C THR A 31 -26.02 -5.62 0.17
N ALA A 32 -25.90 -5.03 -1.02
CA ALA A 32 -26.58 -3.81 -1.41
C ALA A 32 -27.11 -3.94 -2.83
N ALA A 33 -28.34 -3.50 -3.07
CA ALA A 33 -29.00 -3.63 -4.37
C ALA A 33 -28.80 -2.39 -5.28
N ASN A 34 -28.33 -1.29 -4.73
CA ASN A 34 -28.14 -0.05 -5.46
C ASN A 34 -27.08 0.83 -4.79
N TYR A 35 -26.76 1.94 -5.43
CA TYR A 35 -25.73 2.89 -4.98
C TYR A 35 -26.00 3.41 -3.56
N ASP A 36 -27.23 3.83 -3.23
CA ASP A 36 -27.55 4.44 -1.95
C ASP A 36 -27.44 3.46 -0.79
N GLN A 37 -27.92 2.23 -0.98
CA GLN A 37 -27.74 1.14 -0.02
C GLN A 37 -26.25 0.82 0.17
N ALA A 38 -25.48 0.79 -0.93
CA ALA A 38 -24.03 0.56 -0.85
C ALA A 38 -23.33 1.64 -0.03
N VAL A 39 -23.65 2.92 -0.28
CA VAL A 39 -23.11 4.04 0.49
C VAL A 39 -23.50 3.95 1.96
N PHE A 40 -24.75 3.58 2.26
CA PHE A 40 -25.21 3.37 3.64
C PHE A 40 -24.39 2.28 4.33
N GLU A 41 -24.23 1.11 3.70
CA GLU A 41 -23.48 -0.02 4.26
C GLU A 41 -21.98 0.30 4.44
N ILE A 42 -21.37 1.00 3.48
CA ILE A 42 -19.97 1.45 3.55
C ILE A 42 -19.77 2.48 4.68
N ASN A 43 -20.76 3.36 4.92
CA ASN A 43 -20.68 4.34 5.99
C ASN A 43 -20.90 3.73 7.38
N LYS A 44 -21.74 2.71 7.46
CA LYS A 44 -21.97 1.97 8.70
C LYS A 44 -20.71 1.22 9.15
N LYS A 45 -20.06 0.52 8.24
CA LYS A 45 -18.81 -0.20 8.48
C LYS A 45 -18.12 -0.50 7.16
N LEU A 46 -16.84 -0.18 7.03
CA LEU A 46 -16.04 -0.57 5.87
C LEU A 46 -15.87 -2.10 5.84
N PRO A 47 -16.12 -2.75 4.69
CA PRO A 47 -15.88 -4.17 4.53
C PRO A 47 -14.38 -4.49 4.44
N ASP A 48 -14.01 -5.75 4.64
CA ASP A 48 -12.64 -6.24 4.36
C ASP A 48 -12.37 -6.33 2.85
N LEU A 49 -13.43 -6.51 2.04
CA LEU A 49 -13.40 -6.53 0.58
C LEU A 49 -14.77 -6.15 0.04
N ALA A 50 -14.83 -5.43 -1.07
CA ALA A 50 -16.08 -5.18 -1.80
C ALA A 50 -16.05 -5.84 -3.18
N ILE A 51 -17.19 -6.42 -3.57
CA ILE A 51 -17.49 -6.90 -4.92
C ILE A 51 -18.57 -5.98 -5.48
N VAL A 52 -18.30 -5.28 -6.57
CA VAL A 52 -19.13 -4.18 -7.05
C VAL A 52 -19.46 -4.38 -8.53
N ASP A 53 -20.74 -4.43 -8.86
CA ASP A 53 -21.15 -4.30 -10.26
C ASP A 53 -20.90 -2.88 -10.75
N ILE A 54 -20.42 -2.75 -11.97
CA ILE A 54 -20.21 -1.45 -12.61
C ILE A 54 -21.54 -0.77 -12.89
N LYS A 55 -22.49 -1.48 -13.47
CA LYS A 55 -23.82 -0.96 -13.78
C LYS A 55 -24.73 -1.15 -12.58
N LEU A 56 -25.15 -0.07 -11.97
CA LEU A 56 -26.19 -0.03 -10.97
C LEU A 56 -27.36 0.81 -11.51
N ASP A 57 -28.55 0.57 -11.00
CA ASP A 57 -29.83 1.15 -11.48
C ASP A 57 -29.91 2.69 -11.51
N ARG A 58 -28.80 3.40 -11.41
CA ARG A 58 -28.75 4.87 -11.48
C ARG A 58 -27.97 5.35 -12.70
N ALA A 59 -28.55 6.30 -13.41
CA ALA A 59 -27.94 6.90 -14.59
C ALA A 59 -26.79 7.89 -14.27
N ASP A 60 -26.75 8.43 -13.05
CA ASP A 60 -25.83 9.47 -12.59
C ASP A 60 -24.67 8.97 -11.71
N LYS A 61 -24.77 7.74 -11.20
CA LYS A 61 -23.74 7.14 -10.32
C LYS A 61 -23.66 5.64 -10.55
N ASP A 62 -22.46 5.16 -10.72
CA ASP A 62 -22.16 3.77 -11.02
C ASP A 62 -21.20 3.11 -10.00
N GLY A 63 -20.84 1.86 -10.26
CA GLY A 63 -19.90 1.12 -9.44
C GLY A 63 -18.49 1.75 -9.40
N ILE A 64 -18.11 2.50 -10.41
CA ILE A 64 -16.82 3.23 -10.44
C ILE A 64 -16.79 4.32 -9.37
N ASP A 65 -17.91 4.99 -9.12
CA ASP A 65 -17.99 6.00 -8.06
C ASP A 65 -17.94 5.37 -6.66
N LEU A 66 -18.48 4.16 -6.50
CA LEU A 66 -18.30 3.37 -5.26
C LEU A 66 -16.85 2.95 -5.06
N LEU A 67 -16.15 2.53 -6.11
CA LEU A 67 -14.72 2.24 -6.06
C LEU A 67 -13.93 3.45 -5.56
N LYS A 68 -14.17 4.64 -6.14
CA LYS A 68 -13.53 5.89 -5.68
C LYS A 68 -13.85 6.21 -4.23
N LEU A 69 -15.10 6.01 -3.80
CA LEU A 69 -15.55 6.24 -2.42
C LEU A 69 -14.82 5.32 -1.45
N ILE A 70 -14.75 4.01 -1.72
CA ILE A 70 -14.08 3.03 -0.88
C ILE A 70 -12.59 3.34 -0.81
N SER A 71 -11.93 3.55 -1.94
CA SER A 71 -10.51 3.85 -2.03
C SER A 71 -10.12 5.14 -1.27
N LYS A 72 -11.01 6.14 -1.26
CA LYS A 72 -10.82 7.37 -0.49
C LYS A 72 -10.93 7.14 1.02
N LYS A 73 -11.80 6.22 1.46
CA LYS A 73 -11.97 5.90 2.89
C LYS A 73 -10.87 5.00 3.44
N ASP A 74 -10.49 3.98 2.69
CA ASP A 74 -9.36 3.09 3.03
C ASP A 74 -8.71 2.56 1.75
N LYS A 75 -7.49 3.01 1.50
CA LYS A 75 -6.66 2.59 0.35
C LYS A 75 -6.32 1.09 0.34
N PHE A 76 -6.55 0.40 1.45
CA PHE A 76 -6.23 -1.02 1.60
C PHE A 76 -7.42 -1.94 1.41
N THR A 77 -8.66 -1.41 1.43
CA THR A 77 -9.84 -2.22 1.15
C THR A 77 -9.88 -2.58 -0.33
N PRO A 78 -9.67 -3.85 -0.71
CA PRO A 78 -9.67 -4.24 -2.11
C PRO A 78 -11.10 -4.23 -2.66
N VAL A 79 -11.23 -3.75 -3.90
CA VAL A 79 -12.49 -3.75 -4.64
C VAL A 79 -12.33 -4.61 -5.89
N ILE A 80 -13.19 -5.61 -6.03
CA ILE A 80 -13.32 -6.43 -7.24
C ILE A 80 -14.51 -5.90 -8.03
N MET A 81 -14.27 -5.47 -9.26
CA MET A 81 -15.34 -5.01 -10.14
C MET A 81 -15.91 -6.17 -10.95
N ILE A 82 -17.24 -6.22 -11.10
CA ILE A 82 -17.92 -7.20 -11.94
C ILE A 82 -18.70 -6.46 -13.03
N SER A 83 -18.79 -7.00 -14.25
CA SER A 83 -19.60 -6.41 -15.31
C SER A 83 -20.09 -7.45 -16.32
N GLY A 84 -21.34 -7.30 -16.77
CA GLY A 84 -21.89 -8.07 -17.89
C GLY A 84 -21.51 -7.52 -19.27
N HIS A 85 -20.96 -6.31 -19.33
CA HIS A 85 -20.51 -5.67 -20.59
C HIS A 85 -19.10 -5.15 -20.38
N ALA A 86 -18.14 -6.05 -20.40
CA ALA A 86 -16.74 -5.75 -20.23
C ALA A 86 -16.15 -5.20 -21.54
N THR A 87 -15.86 -3.90 -21.59
CA THR A 87 -14.94 -3.38 -22.60
C THR A 87 -13.54 -3.26 -21.98
N VAL A 88 -12.52 -3.45 -22.81
CA VAL A 88 -11.12 -3.26 -22.36
C VAL A 88 -10.91 -1.87 -21.73
N GLN A 89 -11.59 -0.87 -22.25
CA GLN A 89 -11.50 0.50 -21.75
C GLN A 89 -12.01 0.63 -20.31
N ILE A 90 -13.16 0.02 -19.98
CA ILE A 90 -13.74 0.05 -18.63
C ILE A 90 -12.84 -0.70 -17.65
N ALA A 91 -12.30 -1.86 -18.04
CA ALA A 91 -11.40 -2.64 -17.21
C ALA A 91 -10.10 -1.87 -16.90
N VAL A 92 -9.52 -1.21 -17.90
CA VAL A 92 -8.33 -0.36 -17.75
C VAL A 92 -8.63 0.84 -16.83
N GLU A 93 -9.78 1.49 -17.01
CA GLU A 93 -10.18 2.60 -16.15
C GLU A 93 -10.37 2.18 -14.70
N ALA A 94 -11.09 1.09 -14.44
CA ALA A 94 -11.27 0.54 -13.10
C ALA A 94 -9.93 0.23 -12.43
N THR A 95 -9.00 -0.40 -13.15
CA THR A 95 -7.66 -0.70 -12.65
C THR A 95 -6.87 0.58 -12.33
N ARG A 96 -6.93 1.61 -13.18
CA ARG A 96 -6.28 2.91 -12.94
C ARG A 96 -6.84 3.62 -11.70
N LEU A 97 -8.12 3.42 -11.40
CA LEU A 97 -8.80 3.98 -10.23
C LEU A 97 -8.59 3.16 -8.95
N GLY A 98 -7.85 2.05 -9.04
CA GLY A 98 -7.45 1.25 -7.87
C GLY A 98 -8.28 0.00 -7.63
N ALA A 99 -9.09 -0.45 -8.60
CA ALA A 99 -9.71 -1.77 -8.52
C ALA A 99 -8.62 -2.85 -8.40
N TYR A 100 -8.84 -3.81 -7.52
CA TYR A 100 -7.92 -4.93 -7.36
C TYR A 100 -7.97 -5.87 -8.56
N GLU A 101 -9.19 -6.14 -9.06
CA GLU A 101 -9.43 -7.02 -10.19
C GLU A 101 -10.75 -6.67 -10.88
N PHE A 102 -10.87 -7.13 -12.11
CA PHE A 102 -12.07 -7.00 -12.93
C PHE A 102 -12.55 -8.37 -13.42
N ILE A 103 -13.83 -8.68 -13.24
CA ILE A 103 -14.44 -9.94 -13.59
C ILE A 103 -15.59 -9.73 -14.56
N GLU A 104 -15.55 -10.38 -15.70
CA GLU A 104 -16.66 -10.40 -16.66
C GLU A 104 -17.69 -11.47 -16.29
N LYS A 105 -18.98 -11.14 -16.37
CA LYS A 105 -20.09 -12.07 -16.28
C LYS A 105 -20.29 -12.79 -17.64
N PRO A 106 -20.52 -14.11 -17.69
CA PRO A 106 -20.66 -15.04 -16.57
C PRO A 106 -19.30 -15.49 -15.99
N PHE A 107 -19.27 -15.78 -14.69
CA PHE A 107 -18.08 -16.21 -13.97
C PHE A 107 -18.30 -17.53 -13.23
N SER A 108 -17.23 -18.28 -12.98
CA SER A 108 -17.28 -19.50 -12.18
C SER A 108 -17.07 -19.22 -10.68
N LYS A 109 -17.58 -20.15 -9.83
CA LYS A 109 -17.36 -20.13 -8.37
C LYS A 109 -15.87 -20.04 -8.03
N GLU A 110 -15.05 -20.85 -8.69
CA GLU A 110 -13.61 -20.94 -8.46
C GLU A 110 -12.92 -19.60 -8.77
N LYS A 111 -13.36 -18.92 -9.84
CA LYS A 111 -12.78 -17.62 -10.25
C LYS A 111 -13.02 -16.57 -9.19
N ILE A 112 -14.26 -16.43 -8.69
CA ILE A 112 -14.59 -15.49 -7.62
C ILE A 112 -13.78 -15.78 -6.35
N LEU A 113 -13.78 -17.04 -5.89
CA LEU A 113 -13.09 -17.42 -4.67
C LEU A 113 -11.57 -17.18 -4.75
N ASN A 114 -10.97 -17.46 -5.91
CA ASN A 114 -9.55 -17.26 -6.12
C ASN A 114 -9.18 -15.76 -6.02
N TYR A 115 -9.93 -14.89 -6.69
CA TYR A 115 -9.68 -13.45 -6.62
C TYR A 115 -9.95 -12.87 -5.23
N VAL A 116 -11.00 -13.30 -4.54
CA VAL A 116 -11.30 -12.87 -3.16
C VAL A 116 -10.17 -13.24 -2.21
N LYS A 117 -9.70 -14.50 -2.23
CA LYS A 117 -8.60 -14.94 -1.37
C LYS A 117 -7.32 -14.15 -1.64
N ARG A 118 -6.93 -14.00 -2.90
CA ARG A 118 -5.73 -13.23 -3.29
C ARG A 118 -5.85 -11.75 -2.94
N ALA A 119 -7.03 -11.15 -3.11
CA ALA A 119 -7.27 -9.76 -2.77
C ALA A 119 -7.14 -9.49 -1.26
N LEU A 120 -7.72 -10.35 -0.43
CA LEU A 120 -7.63 -10.26 1.02
C LEU A 120 -6.18 -10.46 1.52
N GLU A 121 -5.45 -11.41 0.95
CA GLU A 121 -4.05 -11.65 1.28
C GLU A 121 -3.17 -10.45 0.90
N SER A 122 -3.32 -9.92 -0.32
CA SER A 122 -2.61 -8.73 -0.78
C SER A 122 -2.90 -7.51 0.11
N SER A 123 -4.17 -7.32 0.50
CA SER A 123 -4.56 -6.24 1.42
C SER A 123 -3.90 -6.40 2.79
N LYS A 124 -3.87 -7.63 3.34
CA LYS A 124 -3.22 -7.92 4.61
C LYS A 124 -1.73 -7.56 4.56
N LEU A 125 -1.01 -8.02 3.55
CA LEU A 125 0.41 -7.73 3.37
C LEU A 125 0.68 -6.23 3.22
N LYS A 126 -0.15 -5.51 2.46
CA LYS A 126 -0.04 -4.05 2.31
C LYS A 126 -0.26 -3.33 3.64
N LYS A 127 -1.26 -3.75 4.44
CA LYS A 127 -1.51 -3.18 5.78
C LYS A 127 -0.36 -3.46 6.74
N GLU A 128 0.15 -4.69 6.76
CA GLU A 128 1.30 -5.06 7.59
C GLU A 128 2.54 -4.27 7.23
N LYS A 129 2.83 -4.13 5.94
CA LYS A 129 3.92 -3.28 5.44
C LYS A 129 3.76 -1.83 5.89
N ASP A 130 2.58 -1.23 5.71
CA ASP A 130 2.28 0.15 6.12
C ASP A 130 2.42 0.34 7.65
N ILE A 131 1.99 -0.65 8.45
CA ILE A 131 2.16 -0.62 9.90
C ILE A 131 3.64 -0.68 10.29
N ILE A 132 4.43 -1.55 9.66
CA ILE A 132 5.88 -1.68 9.93
C ILE A 132 6.58 -0.38 9.52
N GLU A 133 6.28 0.14 8.34
CA GLU A 133 6.82 1.41 7.87
C GLU A 133 6.46 2.56 8.82
N ASN A 134 5.20 2.67 9.23
CA ASN A 134 4.74 3.69 10.17
C ASN A 134 5.39 3.53 11.56
N LYS A 135 5.52 2.31 12.09
CA LYS A 135 6.23 2.08 13.37
C LYS A 135 7.70 2.48 13.27
N LEU A 136 8.38 2.09 12.21
CA LEU A 136 9.76 2.53 11.95
C LEU A 136 9.83 4.05 11.83
N PHE A 137 8.85 4.70 11.18
CA PHE A 137 8.83 6.15 10.99
C PHE A 137 8.49 6.94 12.27
N HIS A 138 7.58 6.46 13.11
CA HIS A 138 7.25 7.12 14.39
C HIS A 138 8.36 6.97 15.44
N SER A 139 9.14 5.90 15.38
CA SER A 139 10.33 5.77 16.23
C SER A 139 11.42 6.79 15.90
N PHE A 140 11.32 7.50 14.79
CA PHE A 140 12.31 8.47 14.30
C PHE A 140 11.84 9.93 14.36
N ASP A 141 10.82 10.27 15.14
CA ASP A 141 10.43 11.67 15.29
C ASP A 141 11.30 12.38 16.32
N LEU A 142 11.84 13.54 15.90
CA LEU A 142 12.59 14.46 16.79
C LEU A 142 11.63 15.05 17.81
N VAL A 143 11.59 14.47 19.02
CA VAL A 143 10.75 14.92 20.13
C VAL A 143 11.51 16.01 20.90
N GLY A 144 10.86 17.15 21.14
CA GLY A 144 11.40 18.22 21.97
C GLY A 144 10.98 19.61 21.51
N LYS A 145 10.97 20.55 22.47
CA LYS A 145 10.61 21.96 22.29
C LYS A 145 11.76 22.91 22.65
N SER A 146 12.97 22.39 22.93
CA SER A 146 14.14 23.26 23.22
C SER A 146 14.54 24.07 21.99
N ALA A 147 15.16 25.18 22.20
CA ALA A 147 15.63 26.06 21.13
C ALA A 147 16.57 25.32 20.15
N SER A 148 17.41 24.41 20.66
CA SER A 148 18.32 23.58 19.86
C SER A 148 17.54 22.61 18.96
N ILE A 149 16.52 21.93 19.46
CA ILE A 149 15.69 21.01 18.66
C ILE A 149 14.90 21.78 17.60
N ILE A 150 14.36 22.94 17.94
CA ILE A 150 13.65 23.81 16.98
C ILE A 150 14.62 24.26 15.85
N LYS A 151 15.84 24.61 16.19
CA LYS A 151 16.90 25.00 15.22
C LYS A 151 17.21 23.82 14.28
N ILE A 152 17.38 22.59 14.83
CA ILE A 152 17.64 21.38 14.05
C ILE A 152 16.48 21.10 13.09
N LYS A 153 15.22 21.18 13.55
CA LYS A 153 14.05 20.99 12.71
C LYS A 153 14.03 21.94 11.51
N LYS A 154 14.31 23.22 11.73
CA LYS A 154 14.39 24.22 10.64
C LYS A 154 15.53 23.92 9.66
N ILE A 155 16.66 23.41 10.14
CA ILE A 155 17.78 23.01 9.28
C ILE A 155 17.40 21.81 8.44
N ILE A 156 16.74 20.79 9.03
CA ILE A 156 16.25 19.62 8.32
C ILE A 156 15.30 20.03 7.18
N GLU A 157 14.35 20.92 7.44
CA GLU A 157 13.43 21.43 6.41
C GLU A 157 14.17 22.05 5.22
N LYS A 158 15.19 22.87 5.48
CA LYS A 158 16.02 23.47 4.42
C LYS A 158 16.85 22.45 3.65
N LEU A 159 17.46 21.48 4.35
CA LEU A 159 18.29 20.46 3.72
C LEU A 159 17.47 19.46 2.90
N SER A 160 16.22 19.22 3.27
CA SER A 160 15.34 18.28 2.58
C SER A 160 14.98 18.70 1.14
N THR A 161 15.10 19.97 0.83
CA THR A 161 14.90 20.51 -0.53
C THR A 161 16.21 20.63 -1.33
N SER A 162 17.36 20.25 -0.74
CA SER A 162 18.69 20.35 -1.35
C SER A 162 19.20 18.95 -1.73
N GLU A 163 19.94 18.86 -2.81
CA GLU A 163 20.69 17.65 -3.21
C GLU A 163 22.11 17.58 -2.63
N SER A 164 22.41 18.46 -1.68
CA SER A 164 23.74 18.57 -1.09
C SER A 164 24.08 17.37 -0.20
N ARG A 165 25.37 17.03 -0.13
CA ARG A 165 25.89 16.09 0.86
C ARG A 165 25.81 16.73 2.24
N VAL A 166 25.39 15.96 3.23
CA VAL A 166 25.17 16.44 4.60
C VAL A 166 26.09 15.71 5.56
N LEU A 167 26.90 16.45 6.32
CA LEU A 167 27.68 15.91 7.43
C LEU A 167 26.96 16.23 8.75
N ILE A 168 26.66 15.15 9.52
CA ILE A 168 26.03 15.26 10.84
C ILE A 168 27.05 14.83 11.90
N SER A 169 27.50 15.78 12.75
CA SER A 169 28.44 15.51 13.81
C SER A 169 27.81 15.64 15.20
N GLY A 170 28.35 14.91 16.15
CA GLY A 170 27.91 14.94 17.55
C GLY A 170 28.33 13.67 18.32
N PRO A 171 28.23 13.65 19.65
CA PRO A 171 28.55 12.50 20.48
C PRO A 171 27.72 11.26 20.14
N THR A 172 28.16 10.07 20.59
CA THR A 172 27.40 8.83 20.42
C THR A 172 26.06 8.94 21.17
N GLY A 173 24.99 8.40 20.60
CA GLY A 173 23.66 8.40 21.21
C GLY A 173 22.85 9.69 21.05
N THR A 174 23.38 10.76 20.41
CA THR A 174 22.67 12.04 20.25
C THR A 174 21.60 12.07 19.16
N GLY A 175 21.36 10.95 18.46
CA GLY A 175 20.31 10.86 17.44
C GLY A 175 20.73 11.32 16.04
N LYS A 176 22.02 11.23 15.68
CA LYS A 176 22.53 11.57 14.35
C LYS A 176 21.81 10.83 13.23
N GLU A 177 21.58 9.52 13.41
CA GLU A 177 20.84 8.69 12.46
C GLU A 177 19.38 9.16 12.31
N LEU A 178 18.76 9.57 13.43
CA LEU A 178 17.42 10.12 13.43
C LEU A 178 17.30 11.37 12.54
N VAL A 179 18.30 12.26 12.63
CA VAL A 179 18.37 13.46 11.80
C VAL A 179 18.53 13.09 10.32
N ALA A 180 19.43 12.15 10.00
CA ALA A 180 19.66 11.68 8.63
C ALA A 180 18.38 11.09 8.01
N ARG A 181 17.70 10.19 8.73
CA ARG A 181 16.41 9.62 8.31
C ARG A 181 15.33 10.68 8.11
N LYS A 182 15.29 11.71 8.96
CA LYS A 182 14.32 12.79 8.84
C LYS A 182 14.58 13.68 7.62
N ILE A 183 15.84 13.94 7.27
CA ILE A 183 16.23 14.65 6.05
C ILE A 183 15.77 13.84 4.83
N HIS A 184 16.09 12.54 4.77
CA HIS A 184 15.67 11.67 3.68
C HIS A 184 14.16 11.65 3.53
N LYS A 185 13.41 11.42 4.62
CA LYS A 185 11.95 11.35 4.62
C LYS A 185 11.27 12.61 4.08
N ASN A 186 11.86 13.78 4.33
CA ASN A 186 11.31 15.06 3.89
C ASN A 186 11.81 15.46 2.49
N SER A 187 12.72 14.69 1.88
CA SER A 187 13.32 14.99 0.58
C SER A 187 12.49 14.48 -0.59
N ALA A 188 12.82 14.88 -1.80
CA ALA A 188 12.26 14.35 -3.03
C ALA A 188 12.46 12.82 -3.18
N ARG A 189 13.45 12.26 -2.46
CA ARG A 189 13.81 10.83 -2.48
C ARG A 189 13.16 10.03 -1.36
N ALA A 190 12.14 10.56 -0.68
CA ALA A 190 11.49 9.94 0.48
C ALA A 190 10.89 8.54 0.22
N LYS A 191 10.63 8.20 -1.04
CA LYS A 191 10.11 6.89 -1.47
C LYS A 191 11.20 5.92 -1.92
N GLU A 192 12.41 6.43 -2.08
CA GLU A 192 13.55 5.67 -2.55
C GLU A 192 14.31 5.02 -1.38
N PRO A 193 15.22 4.07 -1.62
CA PRO A 193 15.95 3.39 -0.55
C PRO A 193 16.76 4.33 0.32
N PHE A 194 16.76 4.06 1.65
CA PHE A 194 17.67 4.65 2.62
C PHE A 194 18.59 3.56 3.15
N VAL A 195 19.82 3.53 2.67
CA VAL A 195 20.80 2.49 3.00
C VAL A 195 21.78 3.00 4.04
N ILE A 196 22.01 2.23 5.10
CA ILE A 196 22.95 2.57 6.16
C ILE A 196 24.15 1.64 6.07
N ILE A 197 25.33 2.22 6.10
CA ILE A 197 26.58 1.51 6.27
C ILE A 197 27.17 1.89 7.62
N ASN A 198 27.43 0.89 8.44
CA ASN A 198 28.17 1.10 9.68
C ASN A 198 29.67 0.89 9.44
N ALA A 199 30.41 1.97 9.25
CA ALA A 199 31.84 1.91 8.97
C ALA A 199 32.66 1.19 10.06
N ALA A 200 32.17 1.17 11.31
CA ALA A 200 32.83 0.45 12.40
C ALA A 200 32.74 -1.10 12.27
N LEU A 201 31.79 -1.59 11.48
CA LEU A 201 31.62 -3.03 11.22
C LEU A 201 32.28 -3.46 9.90
N LEU A 202 32.73 -2.54 9.07
CA LEU A 202 33.42 -2.84 7.83
C LEU A 202 34.82 -3.41 8.16
N LYS A 203 35.07 -4.66 7.71
CA LYS A 203 36.39 -5.29 7.82
C LYS A 203 37.17 -5.03 6.55
N GLU A 204 38.50 -4.84 6.66
CA GLU A 204 39.39 -4.62 5.50
C GLU A 204 39.20 -5.64 4.36
N LYS A 205 38.86 -6.89 4.69
CA LYS A 205 38.67 -7.96 3.71
C LYS A 205 37.28 -8.01 3.07
N THR A 206 36.30 -7.30 3.59
CA THR A 206 34.89 -7.40 3.13
C THR A 206 34.25 -6.05 2.77
N TYR A 207 34.94 -4.93 3.01
CA TYR A 207 34.37 -3.62 2.74
C TYR A 207 34.02 -3.40 1.25
N GLU A 208 34.86 -3.95 0.36
CA GLU A 208 34.62 -3.85 -1.09
C GLU A 208 33.35 -4.57 -1.49
N LYS A 209 33.16 -5.81 -0.98
CA LYS A 209 31.97 -6.60 -1.23
C LYS A 209 30.71 -5.94 -0.67
N GLU A 210 30.80 -5.36 0.53
CA GLU A 210 29.66 -4.66 1.14
C GLU A 210 29.30 -3.38 0.40
N LEU A 211 30.27 -2.65 -0.13
CA LEU A 211 30.05 -1.41 -0.86
C LEU A 211 29.61 -1.64 -2.30
N PHE A 212 30.35 -2.49 -3.02
CA PHE A 212 30.20 -2.66 -4.48
C PHE A 212 29.49 -3.94 -4.87
N GLY A 213 29.34 -4.89 -3.94
CA GLY A 213 28.78 -6.21 -4.23
C GLY A 213 29.80 -7.22 -4.71
N GLU A 214 29.35 -8.42 -5.00
CA GLU A 214 30.16 -9.51 -5.55
C GLU A 214 29.34 -10.41 -6.47
N GLU A 215 29.99 -11.03 -7.42
CA GLU A 215 29.44 -12.13 -8.20
C GLU A 215 29.75 -13.44 -7.46
N LEU A 216 28.68 -14.20 -7.16
CA LEU A 216 28.78 -15.48 -6.46
C LEU A 216 29.16 -16.61 -7.44
N GLU A 217 29.72 -17.70 -6.92
CA GLU A 217 30.16 -18.86 -7.72
C GLU A 217 29.01 -19.51 -8.53
N ASP A 218 27.77 -19.31 -8.12
CA ASP A 218 26.56 -19.78 -8.82
C ASP A 218 26.06 -18.83 -9.93
N GLY A 219 26.81 -17.76 -10.21
CA GLY A 219 26.45 -16.73 -11.19
C GLY A 219 25.43 -15.70 -10.70
N ASN A 220 25.01 -15.77 -9.45
CA ASN A 220 24.14 -14.75 -8.83
C ASN A 220 24.96 -13.53 -8.42
N ILE A 221 24.36 -12.35 -8.56
CA ILE A 221 24.97 -11.07 -8.15
C ILE A 221 24.42 -10.65 -6.78
N SER A 222 25.34 -10.46 -5.82
CA SER A 222 25.03 -9.84 -4.54
C SER A 222 25.27 -8.33 -4.65
N PHE A 223 24.19 -7.55 -4.68
CA PHE A 223 24.26 -6.10 -4.82
C PHE A 223 24.88 -5.43 -3.60
N GLY A 224 25.85 -4.55 -3.84
CA GLY A 224 26.48 -3.74 -2.79
C GLY A 224 25.59 -2.61 -2.30
N ALA A 225 26.03 -1.94 -1.23
CA ALA A 225 25.28 -0.86 -0.61
C ALA A 225 25.09 0.34 -1.54
N LEU A 226 26.06 0.65 -2.39
CA LEU A 226 25.96 1.74 -3.37
C LEU A 226 24.86 1.47 -4.40
N GLU A 227 24.77 0.25 -4.88
CA GLU A 227 23.77 -0.15 -5.86
C GLU A 227 22.37 -0.22 -5.23
N ARG A 228 22.27 -0.76 -4.01
CA ARG A 228 21.04 -0.74 -3.23
C ARG A 228 20.54 0.66 -2.91
N ALA A 229 21.44 1.65 -2.80
CA ALA A 229 21.10 3.04 -2.56
C ALA A 229 20.79 3.84 -3.84
N ASN A 230 20.78 3.19 -5.01
CA ASN A 230 20.55 3.85 -6.29
C ASN A 230 19.26 4.69 -6.27
N LYS A 231 19.34 5.94 -6.73
CA LYS A 231 18.30 6.98 -6.64
C LYS A 231 17.86 7.35 -5.23
N GLY A 232 18.35 6.68 -4.22
CA GLY A 232 18.02 6.88 -2.81
C GLY A 232 19.04 7.73 -2.05
N THR A 233 19.30 7.33 -0.80
CA THR A 233 20.26 7.99 0.12
C THR A 233 21.12 6.92 0.78
N LEU A 234 22.43 7.14 0.82
CA LEU A 234 23.41 6.32 1.50
C LEU A 234 23.94 7.10 2.71
#